data_1b05e79b8583c47f753fb97ae1cd48a0
#
_entry.id   1b05e79b8583c47f753fb97ae1cd48a0
#
_cell.length_a   1.000
_cell.length_b   1.000
_cell.length_c   1.000
_cell.angle_alpha   90.00
_cell.angle_beta   90.00
_cell.angle_gamma   90.00
#
_symmetry.space_group_name_H-M   'P 1'
#
loop_
_entity.id
_entity.type
_entity.pdbx_description
1 polymer ?
#
loop_
_entity_poly.entity_id
_entity_poly.type
_entity_poly.pdbx_seq_one_letter_code
_entity_poly.pdbx_strand_id
1 'polypeptide(L)'
;MNKQLIKTSMKDTALIELFLNELWLEKGLSENTVQSYRLDLTVLSNWAAKRDLNFLNLDAVHLQTFLGERLEQGYKATSTSRLLSATRKLFQYLYREKYRTDNPTAVLSSPKLPSRLPKYLSEQQVGDLLNAPSVEIPLELRDKAMLELLYATGLRVTELISLHMDNINITQGVVRIIGKGNKERIVPMGEEAAHWVRQFIHYGRPILLNGQSSDVIFPSKRAVQMTRQTFWHRIKYYAVLADIDGDSLSPHVLRHAFATHLVNHGADLRVVQMLLGHSDLSTTQIYTHVAKERLKRLHERFHPRG
;
A
#
# COMPACT_ATOMS: atom_id res chain seq x y z
N MET A 1 -16.22 18.53 36.48
CA MET A 1 -16.47 17.52 35.44
C MET A 1 -15.24 17.05 34.68
N ASN A 2 -14.18 17.84 34.57
CA ASN A 2 -13.02 17.47 33.70
C ASN A 2 -11.95 16.54 34.30
N LYS A 3 -11.77 16.46 35.61
CA LYS A 3 -10.66 15.66 36.20
C LYS A 3 -10.88 14.15 36.14
N GLN A 4 -12.12 13.68 36.17
CA GLN A 4 -12.45 12.24 36.15
C GLN A 4 -12.41 11.67 34.69
N LEU A 5 -12.90 12.44 33.73
CA LEU A 5 -12.78 12.13 32.28
C LEU A 5 -11.33 12.04 31.81
N ILE A 6 -10.49 12.99 32.27
CA ILE A 6 -9.05 13.00 31.95
C ILE A 6 -8.35 11.76 32.52
N LYS A 7 -8.71 11.34 33.75
CA LYS A 7 -8.09 10.18 34.40
C LYS A 7 -8.46 8.84 33.76
N THR A 8 -9.69 8.73 33.22
CA THR A 8 -10.16 7.54 32.50
C THR A 8 -9.52 7.46 31.10
N SER A 9 -9.47 8.56 30.39
CA SER A 9 -8.79 8.67 29.10
C SER A 9 -7.28 8.39 29.18
N MET A 10 -6.61 8.84 30.25
CA MET A 10 -5.18 8.56 30.46
C MET A 10 -4.90 7.06 30.64
N LYS A 11 -5.78 6.31 31.29
CA LYS A 11 -5.62 4.85 31.46
C LYS A 11 -5.74 4.10 30.13
N ASP A 12 -6.71 4.42 29.31
CA ASP A 12 -6.89 3.80 27.98
C ASP A 12 -5.72 4.13 27.06
N THR A 13 -5.23 5.36 27.08
CA THR A 13 -4.04 5.77 26.31
C THR A 13 -2.82 4.95 26.71
N ALA A 14 -2.60 4.73 28.00
CA ALA A 14 -1.50 3.91 28.47
C ALA A 14 -1.63 2.44 28.00
N LEU A 15 -2.84 1.87 28.06
CA LEU A 15 -3.12 0.51 27.59
C LEU A 15 -2.92 0.39 26.07
N ILE A 16 -3.30 1.41 25.30
CA ILE A 16 -3.03 1.46 23.86
C ILE A 16 -1.52 1.39 23.60
N GLU A 17 -0.72 2.22 24.28
CA GLU A 17 0.73 2.25 24.04
C GLU A 17 1.41 0.94 24.45
N LEU A 18 1.03 0.34 25.57
CA LEU A 18 1.55 -0.97 26.00
C LEU A 18 1.23 -2.04 24.96
N PHE A 19 -0.02 -2.12 24.50
CA PHE A 19 -0.45 -3.05 23.48
C PHE A 19 0.29 -2.84 22.15
N LEU A 20 0.46 -1.60 21.70
CA LEU A 20 1.12 -1.29 20.44
C LEU A 20 2.62 -1.60 20.48
N ASN A 21 3.28 -1.34 21.63
CA ASN A 21 4.68 -1.68 21.84
C ASN A 21 4.89 -3.20 21.78
N GLU A 22 4.01 -3.98 22.39
CA GLU A 22 4.08 -5.43 22.32
C GLU A 22 3.89 -5.94 20.88
N LEU A 23 2.88 -5.43 20.18
CA LEU A 23 2.66 -5.81 18.77
C LEU A 23 3.86 -5.46 17.88
N TRP A 24 4.54 -4.37 18.16
CA TRP A 24 5.74 -3.98 17.44
C TRP A 24 6.90 -4.93 17.73
N LEU A 25 7.14 -5.24 19.01
CA LEU A 25 8.23 -6.11 19.46
C LEU A 25 8.03 -7.56 19.04
N GLU A 26 6.84 -8.14 19.28
CA GLU A 26 6.60 -9.57 19.05
C GLU A 26 6.25 -9.91 17.60
N LYS A 27 5.47 -9.05 16.92
CA LYS A 27 4.94 -9.34 15.58
C LYS A 27 5.59 -8.54 14.47
N GLY A 28 6.55 -7.68 14.77
CA GLY A 28 7.26 -6.87 13.79
C GLY A 28 6.32 -6.07 12.88
N LEU A 29 5.22 -5.52 13.44
CA LEU A 29 4.27 -4.75 12.65
C LEU A 29 4.93 -3.50 12.08
N SER A 30 4.51 -3.09 10.88
CA SER A 30 4.97 -1.84 10.29
C SER A 30 4.48 -0.63 11.10
N GLU A 31 5.26 0.44 11.14
CA GLU A 31 4.89 1.69 11.78
C GLU A 31 3.51 2.21 11.34
N ASN A 32 3.21 2.12 10.04
CA ASN A 32 1.91 2.50 9.48
C ASN A 32 0.75 1.68 10.09
N THR A 33 0.96 0.39 10.36
CA THR A 33 -0.05 -0.46 11.01
C THR A 33 -0.24 -0.06 12.46
N VAL A 34 0.85 0.19 13.17
CA VAL A 34 0.83 0.66 14.57
C VAL A 34 0.09 2.00 14.67
N GLN A 35 0.40 2.95 13.80
CA GLN A 35 -0.29 4.25 13.75
C GLN A 35 -1.78 4.11 13.42
N SER A 36 -2.13 3.23 12.47
CA SER A 36 -3.54 2.99 12.13
C SER A 36 -4.32 2.39 13.30
N TYR A 37 -3.71 1.46 14.04
CA TYR A 37 -4.33 0.87 15.23
C TYR A 37 -4.45 1.89 16.36
N ARG A 38 -3.42 2.73 16.57
CA ARG A 38 -3.48 3.82 17.54
C ARG A 38 -4.67 4.72 17.27
N LEU A 39 -4.85 5.19 16.03
CA LEU A 39 -5.97 6.04 15.66
C LEU A 39 -7.32 5.35 15.88
N ASP A 40 -7.46 4.10 15.43
CA ASP A 40 -8.71 3.35 15.59
C ASP A 40 -9.07 3.15 17.07
N LEU A 41 -8.10 2.77 17.91
CA LEU A 41 -8.32 2.56 19.34
C LEU A 41 -8.57 3.86 20.11
N THR A 42 -7.92 4.97 19.71
CA THR A 42 -8.19 6.29 20.27
C THR A 42 -9.63 6.73 19.97
N VAL A 43 -10.17 6.43 18.78
CA VAL A 43 -11.56 6.72 18.45
C VAL A 43 -12.51 5.95 19.39
N LEU A 44 -12.25 4.67 19.67
CA LEU A 44 -13.03 3.87 20.59
C LEU A 44 -12.92 4.39 22.04
N SER A 45 -11.71 4.69 22.50
CA SER A 45 -11.49 5.26 23.84
C SER A 45 -12.24 6.58 24.05
N ASN A 46 -12.19 7.48 23.05
CA ASN A 46 -12.91 8.76 23.11
C ASN A 46 -14.44 8.57 23.12
N TRP A 47 -14.95 7.58 22.40
CA TRP A 47 -16.37 7.24 22.44
C TRP A 47 -16.78 6.69 23.80
N ALA A 48 -15.97 5.80 24.38
CA ALA A 48 -16.19 5.24 25.71
C ALA A 48 -16.14 6.31 26.81
N ALA A 49 -15.13 7.17 26.77
CA ALA A 49 -14.95 8.23 27.76
C ALA A 49 -16.14 9.20 27.86
N LYS A 50 -16.84 9.48 26.73
CA LYS A 50 -18.07 10.28 26.71
C LYS A 50 -19.25 9.63 27.45
N ARG A 51 -19.14 8.36 27.78
CA ARG A 51 -20.15 7.55 28.45
C ARG A 51 -19.72 7.04 29.83
N ASP A 52 -18.64 7.64 30.37
CA ASP A 52 -17.99 7.22 31.62
C ASP A 52 -17.50 5.75 31.59
N LEU A 53 -17.16 5.26 30.39
CA LEU A 53 -16.63 3.92 30.13
C LEU A 53 -15.14 3.98 29.78
N ASN A 54 -14.47 2.83 29.91
CA ASN A 54 -13.08 2.61 29.51
C ASN A 54 -12.88 1.17 29.05
N PHE A 55 -11.70 0.81 28.52
CA PHE A 55 -11.43 -0.54 28.02
C PHE A 55 -11.59 -1.64 29.07
N LEU A 56 -11.50 -1.33 30.34
CA LEU A 56 -11.62 -2.32 31.42
C LEU A 56 -13.08 -2.63 31.77
N ASN A 57 -14.04 -1.73 31.46
CA ASN A 57 -15.46 -1.93 31.77
C ASN A 57 -16.38 -1.96 30.54
N LEU A 58 -15.84 -1.80 29.31
CA LEU A 58 -16.61 -2.01 28.09
C LEU A 58 -17.03 -3.48 27.98
N ASP A 59 -18.31 -3.72 27.68
CA ASP A 59 -18.86 -5.03 27.37
C ASP A 59 -19.24 -5.19 25.87
N ALA A 60 -19.78 -6.34 25.52
CA ALA A 60 -20.16 -6.64 24.14
C ALA A 60 -21.31 -5.72 23.64
N VAL A 61 -22.25 -5.32 24.52
CA VAL A 61 -23.38 -4.46 24.17
C VAL A 61 -22.88 -3.05 23.84
N HIS A 62 -21.97 -2.51 24.66
CA HIS A 62 -21.35 -1.23 24.40
C HIS A 62 -20.59 -1.21 23.07
N LEU A 63 -19.84 -2.27 22.76
CA LEU A 63 -19.11 -2.38 21.50
C LEU A 63 -20.06 -2.52 20.30
N GLN A 64 -21.18 -3.25 20.43
CA GLN A 64 -22.21 -3.33 19.38
C GLN A 64 -22.86 -1.96 19.13
N THR A 65 -23.21 -1.23 20.20
CA THR A 65 -23.74 0.14 20.11
C THR A 65 -22.76 1.06 19.37
N PHE A 66 -21.47 1.03 19.74
CA PHE A 66 -20.45 1.80 19.07
C PHE A 66 -20.34 1.50 17.58
N LEU A 67 -20.35 0.22 17.22
CA LEU A 67 -20.28 -0.20 15.80
C LEU A 67 -21.54 0.21 15.03
N GLY A 68 -22.74 0.12 15.66
CA GLY A 68 -24.02 0.59 15.11
C GLY A 68 -24.00 2.09 14.83
N GLU A 69 -23.65 2.90 15.82
CA GLU A 69 -23.54 4.36 15.67
C GLU A 69 -22.57 4.77 14.54
N ARG A 70 -21.47 4.05 14.39
CA ARG A 70 -20.54 4.31 13.27
C ARG A 70 -21.16 4.05 11.90
N LEU A 71 -21.98 3.00 11.77
CA LEU A 71 -22.68 2.70 10.52
C LEU A 71 -23.75 3.76 10.23
N GLU A 72 -24.52 4.18 11.23
CA GLU A 72 -25.51 5.25 11.12
C GLU A 72 -24.90 6.60 10.75
N GLN A 73 -23.70 6.90 11.26
CA GLN A 73 -22.92 8.08 10.90
C GLN A 73 -22.28 8.00 9.51
N GLY A 74 -22.52 6.95 8.74
CA GLY A 74 -22.04 6.78 7.36
C GLY A 74 -20.57 6.36 7.24
N TYR A 75 -19.92 5.88 8.30
CA TYR A 75 -18.57 5.34 8.17
C TYR A 75 -18.55 4.10 7.28
N LYS A 76 -17.57 4.02 6.39
CA LYS A 76 -17.42 2.89 5.47
C LYS A 76 -17.25 1.57 6.24
N ALA A 77 -17.94 0.53 5.80
CA ALA A 77 -17.85 -0.81 6.40
C ALA A 77 -16.39 -1.34 6.46
N THR A 78 -15.55 -1.01 5.47
CA THR A 78 -14.12 -1.35 5.47
C THR A 78 -13.35 -0.68 6.62
N SER A 79 -13.63 0.59 6.93
CA SER A 79 -13.02 1.32 8.04
C SER A 79 -13.47 0.75 9.38
N THR A 80 -14.76 0.45 9.51
CA THR A 80 -15.34 -0.16 10.73
C THR A 80 -14.80 -1.58 10.94
N SER A 81 -14.64 -2.38 9.89
CA SER A 81 -14.03 -3.71 9.96
C SER A 81 -12.55 -3.66 10.40
N ARG A 82 -11.77 -2.68 9.92
CA ARG A 82 -10.39 -2.49 10.37
C ARG A 82 -10.34 -2.12 11.85
N LEU A 83 -11.16 -1.17 12.29
CA LEU A 83 -11.26 -0.77 13.68
C LEU A 83 -11.63 -1.96 14.56
N LEU A 84 -12.63 -2.76 14.18
CA LEU A 84 -13.00 -3.97 14.90
C LEU A 84 -11.84 -4.97 14.98
N SER A 85 -11.03 -5.09 13.95
CA SER A 85 -9.83 -5.94 13.96
C SER A 85 -8.79 -5.46 14.97
N ALA A 86 -8.55 -4.15 15.07
CA ALA A 86 -7.67 -3.56 16.09
C ALA A 86 -8.24 -3.77 17.49
N THR A 87 -9.56 -3.54 17.67
CA THR A 87 -10.27 -3.74 18.93
C THR A 87 -10.18 -5.20 19.40
N ARG A 88 -10.42 -6.18 18.52
CA ARG A 88 -10.27 -7.60 18.87
C ARG A 88 -8.88 -7.95 19.38
N LYS A 89 -7.84 -7.43 18.71
CA LYS A 89 -6.46 -7.68 19.14
C LYS A 89 -6.15 -7.03 20.48
N LEU A 90 -6.65 -5.81 20.74
CA LEU A 90 -6.51 -5.15 22.04
C LEU A 90 -7.19 -5.96 23.14
N PHE A 91 -8.47 -6.34 22.98
CA PHE A 91 -9.18 -7.07 24.02
C PHE A 91 -8.64 -8.48 24.25
N GLN A 92 -8.11 -9.12 23.18
CA GLN A 92 -7.37 -10.36 23.32
C GLN A 92 -6.07 -10.18 24.14
N TYR A 93 -5.34 -9.07 23.92
CA TYR A 93 -4.18 -8.69 24.70
C TYR A 93 -4.57 -8.45 26.17
N LEU A 94 -5.59 -7.62 26.42
CA LEU A 94 -6.04 -7.31 27.79
C LEU A 94 -6.48 -8.57 28.56
N TYR A 95 -7.12 -9.52 27.90
CA TYR A 95 -7.49 -10.80 28.48
C TYR A 95 -6.24 -11.66 28.76
N ARG A 96 -5.31 -11.77 27.83
CA ARG A 96 -4.07 -12.55 28.00
C ARG A 96 -3.19 -12.01 29.14
N GLU A 97 -3.03 -10.69 29.21
CA GLU A 97 -2.23 -10.00 30.25
C GLU A 97 -2.99 -9.84 31.58
N LYS A 98 -4.18 -10.44 31.70
CA LYS A 98 -5.00 -10.42 32.92
C LYS A 98 -5.44 -9.02 33.39
N TYR A 99 -5.46 -8.03 32.49
CA TYR A 99 -6.13 -6.76 32.74
C TYR A 99 -7.65 -6.92 32.79
N ARG A 100 -8.17 -7.96 32.11
CA ARG A 100 -9.58 -8.37 32.11
C ARG A 100 -9.72 -9.86 32.31
N THR A 101 -10.89 -10.29 32.82
CA THR A 101 -11.26 -11.70 33.01
C THR A 101 -12.09 -12.25 31.85
N ASP A 102 -12.51 -11.37 30.90
CA ASP A 102 -13.37 -11.67 29.76
C ASP A 102 -12.85 -11.03 28.48
N ASN A 103 -13.34 -11.48 27.33
CA ASN A 103 -13.10 -10.85 26.04
C ASN A 103 -14.43 -10.47 25.38
N PRO A 104 -14.89 -9.23 25.51
CA PRO A 104 -16.20 -8.81 25.00
C PRO A 104 -16.29 -8.82 23.45
N THR A 105 -15.15 -8.94 22.77
CA THR A 105 -15.17 -8.99 21.28
C THR A 105 -15.43 -10.39 20.73
N ALA A 106 -15.44 -11.44 21.56
CA ALA A 106 -15.57 -12.83 21.11
C ALA A 106 -16.91 -13.09 20.38
N VAL A 107 -17.97 -12.41 20.80
CA VAL A 107 -19.32 -12.56 20.24
C VAL A 107 -19.66 -11.56 19.12
N LEU A 108 -18.73 -10.64 18.80
CA LEU A 108 -18.98 -9.63 17.78
C LEU A 108 -18.81 -10.21 16.37
N SER A 109 -19.79 -9.98 15.52
CA SER A 109 -19.68 -10.26 14.09
C SER A 109 -19.01 -9.12 13.34
N SER A 110 -18.20 -9.43 12.33
CA SER A 110 -17.66 -8.40 11.43
C SER A 110 -18.77 -7.87 10.53
N PRO A 111 -18.79 -6.55 10.23
CA PRO A 111 -19.69 -6.02 9.22
C PRO A 111 -19.51 -6.79 7.91
N LYS A 112 -20.62 -7.19 7.28
CA LYS A 112 -20.57 -7.79 5.94
C LYS A 112 -20.02 -6.75 4.98
N LEU A 113 -18.85 -7.01 4.43
CA LEU A 113 -18.30 -6.18 3.38
C LEU A 113 -19.04 -6.50 2.07
N PRO A 114 -19.50 -5.49 1.32
CA PRO A 114 -20.03 -5.75 0.00
C PRO A 114 -18.95 -6.43 -0.84
N SER A 115 -19.29 -7.54 -1.48
CA SER A 115 -18.41 -8.19 -2.46
C SER A 115 -18.19 -7.21 -3.61
N ARG A 116 -17.03 -6.58 -3.64
CA ARG A 116 -16.63 -5.79 -4.80
C ARG A 116 -16.06 -6.75 -5.82
N LEU A 117 -16.69 -6.83 -6.98
CA LEU A 117 -16.05 -7.45 -8.14
C LEU A 117 -14.71 -6.73 -8.35
N PRO A 118 -13.62 -7.48 -8.51
CA PRO A 118 -12.33 -6.86 -8.83
C PRO A 118 -12.51 -6.00 -10.08
N LYS A 119 -12.19 -4.73 -9.99
CA LYS A 119 -12.08 -3.85 -11.16
C LYS A 119 -10.72 -4.13 -11.77
N TYR A 120 -10.71 -4.64 -12.98
CA TYR A 120 -9.48 -4.85 -13.75
C TYR A 120 -9.55 -4.04 -15.03
N LEU A 121 -8.39 -3.58 -15.48
CA LEU A 121 -8.25 -2.92 -16.76
C LEU A 121 -7.93 -3.96 -17.82
N SER A 122 -8.49 -3.80 -19.00
CA SER A 122 -8.03 -4.55 -20.18
C SER A 122 -6.64 -4.06 -20.60
N GLU A 123 -5.94 -4.85 -21.41
CA GLU A 123 -4.63 -4.45 -21.97
C GLU A 123 -4.77 -3.19 -22.83
N GLN A 124 -5.87 -3.06 -23.58
CA GLN A 124 -6.17 -1.85 -24.35
C GLN A 124 -6.28 -0.63 -23.44
N GLN A 125 -7.08 -0.71 -22.37
CA GLN A 125 -7.23 0.39 -21.42
C GLN A 125 -5.91 0.75 -20.73
N VAL A 126 -5.08 -0.24 -20.42
CA VAL A 126 -3.73 0.04 -19.90
C VAL A 126 -2.88 0.73 -20.96
N GLY A 127 -2.92 0.28 -22.22
CA GLY A 127 -2.22 0.91 -23.34
C GLY A 127 -2.62 2.40 -23.50
N ASP A 128 -3.93 2.68 -23.48
CA ASP A 128 -4.47 4.04 -23.59
C ASP A 128 -4.03 4.93 -22.42
N LEU A 129 -4.06 4.38 -21.19
CA LEU A 129 -3.58 5.08 -19.99
C LEU A 129 -2.08 5.39 -20.06
N LEU A 130 -1.28 4.44 -20.51
CA LEU A 130 0.17 4.61 -20.65
C LEU A 130 0.53 5.64 -21.72
N ASN A 131 -0.29 5.80 -22.75
CA ASN A 131 -0.08 6.74 -23.84
C ASN A 131 -0.69 8.13 -23.61
N ALA A 132 -1.46 8.31 -22.53
CA ALA A 132 -2.10 9.58 -22.21
C ALA A 132 -1.14 10.74 -21.84
N PRO A 133 0.02 10.49 -21.13
CA PRO A 133 0.97 11.56 -20.84
C PRO A 133 1.65 12.11 -22.10
N SER A 134 1.76 13.45 -22.23
CA SER A 134 2.55 14.10 -23.28
C SER A 134 4.04 14.03 -22.96
N VAL A 135 4.81 13.38 -23.83
CA VAL A 135 6.26 13.21 -23.66
C VAL A 135 7.06 14.49 -23.88
N GLU A 136 6.47 15.50 -24.50
CA GLU A 136 7.07 16.82 -24.69
C GLU A 136 7.15 17.64 -23.39
N ILE A 137 6.31 17.30 -22.41
CA ILE A 137 6.25 17.99 -21.12
C ILE A 137 7.08 17.23 -20.09
N PRO A 138 8.15 17.79 -19.53
CA PRO A 138 9.08 17.07 -18.61
C PRO A 138 8.37 16.41 -17.42
N LEU A 139 7.32 17.06 -16.88
CA LEU A 139 6.52 16.51 -15.79
C LEU A 139 5.72 15.28 -16.24
N GLU A 140 5.19 15.30 -17.44
CA GLU A 140 4.39 14.20 -17.99
C GLU A 140 5.26 13.08 -18.53
N LEU A 141 6.46 13.39 -19.04
CA LEU A 141 7.48 12.37 -19.34
C LEU A 141 7.91 11.60 -18.08
N ARG A 142 8.02 12.28 -16.92
CA ARG A 142 8.20 11.61 -15.64
C ARG A 142 7.05 10.64 -15.36
N ASP A 143 5.83 11.13 -15.52
CA ASP A 143 4.63 10.34 -15.20
C ASP A 143 4.48 9.16 -16.19
N LYS A 144 4.83 9.34 -17.46
CA LYS A 144 4.93 8.27 -18.46
C LYS A 144 5.89 7.17 -17.98
N ALA A 145 7.11 7.55 -17.62
CA ALA A 145 8.12 6.62 -17.12
C ALA A 145 7.66 5.90 -15.82
N MET A 146 6.96 6.60 -14.93
CA MET A 146 6.40 6.02 -13.72
C MET A 146 5.28 5.02 -14.01
N LEU A 147 4.37 5.32 -14.93
CA LEU A 147 3.27 4.46 -15.30
C LEU A 147 3.78 3.18 -15.99
N GLU A 148 4.71 3.32 -16.94
CA GLU A 148 5.35 2.19 -17.62
C GLU A 148 6.06 1.27 -16.62
N LEU A 149 6.88 1.87 -15.72
CA LEU A 149 7.61 1.09 -14.72
C LEU A 149 6.64 0.41 -13.73
N LEU A 150 5.57 1.09 -13.32
CA LEU A 150 4.57 0.53 -12.41
C LEU A 150 3.86 -0.68 -13.03
N TYR A 151 3.46 -0.56 -14.30
CA TYR A 151 2.80 -1.64 -15.02
C TYR A 151 3.75 -2.79 -15.35
N ALA A 152 4.96 -2.51 -15.79
CA ALA A 152 5.94 -3.53 -16.13
C ALA A 152 6.44 -4.35 -14.93
N THR A 153 6.48 -3.76 -13.73
CA THR A 153 7.08 -4.38 -12.55
C THR A 153 6.09 -4.76 -11.46
N GLY A 154 4.86 -4.24 -11.53
CA GLY A 154 3.87 -4.41 -10.48
C GLY A 154 4.31 -3.88 -9.11
N LEU A 155 5.17 -2.88 -9.04
CA LEU A 155 5.62 -2.24 -7.79
C LEU A 155 4.46 -1.69 -6.96
N ARG A 156 4.64 -1.61 -5.64
CA ARG A 156 3.75 -0.80 -4.81
C ARG A 156 4.03 0.68 -5.08
N VAL A 157 3.00 1.52 -4.98
CA VAL A 157 3.18 2.97 -5.19
C VAL A 157 4.26 3.56 -4.29
N THR A 158 4.36 3.11 -3.04
CA THR A 158 5.40 3.54 -2.11
C THR A 158 6.80 3.15 -2.58
N GLU A 159 6.96 1.96 -3.13
CA GLU A 159 8.22 1.48 -3.70
C GLU A 159 8.61 2.32 -4.93
N LEU A 160 7.66 2.60 -5.82
CA LEU A 160 7.89 3.39 -7.03
C LEU A 160 8.35 4.84 -6.71
N ILE A 161 7.62 5.54 -5.83
CA ILE A 161 7.91 6.96 -5.53
C ILE A 161 9.18 7.13 -4.69
N SER A 162 9.63 6.09 -3.98
CA SER A 162 10.86 6.10 -3.18
C SER A 162 12.06 5.45 -3.87
N LEU A 163 11.96 5.15 -5.18
CA LEU A 163 13.09 4.61 -5.92
C LEU A 163 14.23 5.62 -6.00
N HIS A 164 15.43 5.22 -5.59
CA HIS A 164 16.68 5.95 -5.74
C HIS A 164 17.41 5.53 -7.02
N MET A 165 18.32 6.36 -7.49
CA MET A 165 19.12 6.08 -8.69
C MET A 165 19.89 4.76 -8.57
N ASP A 166 20.36 4.40 -7.39
CA ASP A 166 21.09 3.15 -7.11
C ASP A 166 20.21 1.89 -7.12
N ASN A 167 18.90 2.07 -7.13
CA ASN A 167 17.95 0.96 -7.14
C ASN A 167 17.60 0.47 -8.54
N ILE A 168 18.07 1.15 -9.60
CA ILE A 168 17.74 0.81 -10.96
C ILE A 168 18.99 0.52 -11.78
N ASN A 169 18.97 -0.56 -12.54
CA ASN A 169 19.99 -0.84 -13.55
C ASN A 169 19.31 -0.93 -14.91
N ILE A 170 19.34 0.17 -15.65
CA ILE A 170 18.69 0.31 -16.95
C ILE A 170 19.33 -0.61 -17.98
N THR A 171 20.65 -0.81 -17.94
CA THR A 171 21.38 -1.67 -18.88
C THR A 171 21.01 -3.13 -18.68
N GLN A 172 20.84 -3.56 -17.43
CA GLN A 172 20.40 -4.92 -17.10
C GLN A 172 18.87 -5.07 -17.15
N GLY A 173 18.10 -4.00 -17.29
CA GLY A 173 16.64 -4.02 -17.30
C GLY A 173 16.01 -4.48 -15.98
N VAL A 174 16.60 -4.12 -14.84
CA VAL A 174 16.14 -4.58 -13.51
C VAL A 174 16.02 -3.45 -12.48
N VAL A 175 15.08 -3.62 -11.56
CA VAL A 175 14.88 -2.77 -10.38
C VAL A 175 15.11 -3.59 -9.12
N ARG A 176 15.90 -3.06 -8.19
CA ARG A 176 16.14 -3.62 -6.87
C ARG A 176 15.20 -2.95 -5.86
N ILE A 177 14.38 -3.73 -5.17
CA ILE A 177 13.41 -3.25 -4.19
C ILE A 177 13.73 -3.82 -2.82
N ILE A 178 13.76 -2.95 -1.83
CA ILE A 178 13.88 -3.33 -0.43
C ILE A 178 12.47 -3.35 0.18
N GLY A 179 11.99 -4.53 0.54
CA GLY A 179 10.68 -4.77 1.12
C GLY A 179 10.66 -4.74 2.64
N LYS A 180 9.52 -5.15 3.22
CA LYS A 180 9.34 -5.27 4.67
C LYS A 180 10.39 -6.24 5.27
N GLY A 181 11.02 -5.85 6.37
CA GLY A 181 12.04 -6.65 7.05
C GLY A 181 13.39 -6.64 6.31
N ASN A 182 13.68 -5.59 5.55
CA ASN A 182 14.92 -5.43 4.78
C ASN A 182 15.19 -6.54 3.76
N LYS A 183 14.13 -7.23 3.31
CA LYS A 183 14.23 -8.27 2.28
C LYS A 183 14.31 -7.61 0.91
N GLU A 184 15.41 -7.87 0.21
CA GLU A 184 15.57 -7.39 -1.16
C GLU A 184 14.89 -8.31 -2.17
N ARG A 185 14.37 -7.73 -3.24
CA ARG A 185 13.97 -8.47 -4.44
C ARG A 185 14.37 -7.69 -5.69
N ILE A 186 14.65 -8.42 -6.75
CA ILE A 186 14.94 -7.88 -8.07
C ILE A 186 13.77 -8.17 -8.96
N VAL A 187 13.29 -7.12 -9.67
CA VAL A 187 12.16 -7.21 -10.59
C VAL A 187 12.61 -6.77 -11.97
N PRO A 188 12.42 -7.58 -13.01
CA PRO A 188 12.63 -7.16 -14.40
C PRO A 188 11.67 -6.02 -14.75
N MET A 189 12.12 -5.06 -15.58
CA MET A 189 11.26 -3.94 -16.00
C MET A 189 10.87 -3.96 -17.48
N GLY A 190 11.41 -4.89 -18.26
CA GLY A 190 11.18 -4.96 -19.71
C GLY A 190 11.83 -3.80 -20.47
N GLU A 191 11.87 -3.91 -21.79
CA GLU A 191 12.56 -2.94 -22.63
C GLU A 191 11.81 -1.61 -22.72
N GLU A 192 10.49 -1.64 -22.79
CA GLU A 192 9.66 -0.45 -22.91
C GLU A 192 9.75 0.45 -21.68
N ALA A 193 9.62 -0.13 -20.49
CA ALA A 193 9.80 0.64 -19.26
C ALA A 193 11.24 1.16 -19.09
N ALA A 194 12.25 0.36 -19.45
CA ALA A 194 13.65 0.79 -19.47
C ALA A 194 13.90 1.95 -20.43
N HIS A 195 13.24 1.93 -21.60
CA HIS A 195 13.29 3.04 -22.55
C HIS A 195 12.73 4.33 -21.96
N TRP A 196 11.52 4.32 -21.42
CA TRP A 196 10.89 5.52 -20.87
C TRP A 196 11.57 6.05 -19.62
N VAL A 197 12.08 5.18 -18.77
CA VAL A 197 12.90 5.60 -17.62
C VAL A 197 14.18 6.27 -18.08
N ARG A 198 14.85 5.74 -19.10
CA ARG A 198 16.06 6.35 -19.71
C ARG A 198 15.74 7.71 -20.31
N GLN A 199 14.65 7.80 -21.09
CA GLN A 199 14.20 9.08 -21.68
C GLN A 199 13.97 10.14 -20.60
N PHE A 200 13.27 9.78 -19.55
CA PHE A 200 13.03 10.71 -18.44
C PHE A 200 14.32 11.13 -17.75
N ILE A 201 15.20 10.19 -17.42
CA ILE A 201 16.46 10.50 -16.71
C ILE A 201 17.34 11.45 -17.53
N HIS A 202 17.42 11.23 -18.85
CA HIS A 202 18.28 12.04 -19.71
C HIS A 202 17.67 13.39 -20.11
N TYR A 203 16.38 13.44 -20.39
CA TYR A 203 15.75 14.64 -20.96
C TYR A 203 14.81 15.35 -19.98
N GLY A 204 13.91 14.64 -19.33
CA GLY A 204 12.90 15.28 -18.48
C GLY A 204 13.40 15.66 -17.09
N ARG A 205 14.20 14.79 -16.48
CA ARG A 205 14.68 14.97 -15.11
C ARG A 205 15.59 16.19 -14.91
N PRO A 206 16.58 16.49 -15.78
CA PRO A 206 17.39 17.70 -15.64
C PRO A 206 16.55 18.98 -15.70
N ILE A 207 15.59 19.04 -16.61
CA ILE A 207 14.68 20.20 -16.73
C ILE A 207 13.81 20.32 -15.49
N LEU A 208 13.26 19.21 -15.00
CA LEU A 208 12.39 19.21 -13.82
C LEU A 208 13.12 19.61 -12.54
N LEU A 209 14.39 19.22 -12.41
CA LEU A 209 15.24 19.57 -11.27
C LEU A 209 15.70 21.03 -11.31
N ASN A 210 15.83 21.63 -12.49
CA ASN A 210 16.24 23.02 -12.67
C ASN A 210 17.49 23.38 -11.83
N GLY A 211 18.55 22.57 -11.93
CA GLY A 211 19.80 22.74 -11.20
C GLY A 211 19.82 22.23 -9.75
N GLN A 212 18.68 21.78 -9.22
CA GLN A 212 18.64 21.15 -7.90
C GLN A 212 19.07 19.68 -7.96
N SER A 213 19.56 19.14 -6.84
CA SER A 213 19.86 17.71 -6.70
C SER A 213 18.68 16.94 -6.09
N SER A 214 18.58 15.66 -6.42
CA SER A 214 17.61 14.75 -5.82
C SER A 214 18.11 13.31 -5.92
N ASP A 215 17.98 12.56 -4.84
CA ASP A 215 18.38 11.14 -4.80
C ASP A 215 17.34 10.22 -5.42
N VAL A 216 16.06 10.66 -5.45
CA VAL A 216 14.99 9.86 -6.05
C VAL A 216 14.98 9.96 -7.57
N ILE A 217 14.62 8.87 -8.24
CA ILE A 217 14.49 8.83 -9.71
C ILE A 217 13.42 9.80 -10.18
N PHE A 218 12.24 9.78 -9.53
CA PHE A 218 11.05 10.51 -9.92
C PHE A 218 10.73 11.66 -8.95
N PRO A 219 11.50 12.77 -8.98
CA PRO A 219 11.28 13.88 -8.08
C PRO A 219 10.00 14.65 -8.41
N SER A 220 9.49 15.35 -7.41
CA SER A 220 8.49 16.40 -7.60
C SER A 220 9.12 17.65 -8.21
N LYS A 221 8.29 18.65 -8.58
CA LYS A 221 8.81 19.99 -8.99
C LYS A 221 9.66 20.69 -7.93
N ARG A 222 9.65 20.21 -6.68
CA ARG A 222 10.47 20.73 -5.56
C ARG A 222 11.75 19.92 -5.33
N ALA A 223 12.15 19.08 -6.29
CA ALA A 223 13.29 18.17 -6.22
C ALA A 223 13.27 17.17 -5.06
N VAL A 224 12.11 16.94 -4.43
CA VAL A 224 11.93 15.95 -3.34
C VAL A 224 11.01 14.81 -3.78
N GLN A 225 11.06 13.72 -3.03
CA GLN A 225 10.13 12.61 -3.23
C GLN A 225 8.68 13.09 -3.23
N MET A 226 7.89 12.64 -4.20
CA MET A 226 6.47 12.94 -4.22
C MET A 226 5.67 12.10 -3.21
N THR A 227 4.49 12.58 -2.83
CA THR A 227 3.57 11.82 -1.99
C THR A 227 2.79 10.79 -2.81
N ARG A 228 2.30 9.73 -2.16
CA ARG A 228 1.37 8.77 -2.78
C ARG A 228 0.12 9.47 -3.34
N GLN A 229 -0.36 10.49 -2.63
CA GLN A 229 -1.53 11.27 -3.04
C GLN A 229 -1.27 12.06 -4.33
N THR A 230 -0.09 12.66 -4.46
CA THR A 230 0.32 13.36 -5.68
C THR A 230 0.29 12.42 -6.88
N PHE A 231 0.91 11.23 -6.77
CA PHE A 231 0.90 10.25 -7.86
C PHE A 231 -0.50 9.73 -8.16
N TRP A 232 -1.32 9.50 -7.11
CA TRP A 232 -2.71 9.09 -7.26
C TRP A 232 -3.52 10.13 -8.06
N HIS A 233 -3.37 11.42 -7.79
CA HIS A 233 -4.02 12.48 -8.58
C HIS A 233 -3.54 12.50 -10.04
N ARG A 234 -2.25 12.25 -10.29
CA ARG A 234 -1.74 12.16 -11.66
C ARG A 234 -2.34 10.98 -12.43
N ILE A 235 -2.44 9.81 -11.81
CA ILE A 235 -3.10 8.65 -12.42
C ILE A 235 -4.57 8.96 -12.74
N LYS A 236 -5.30 9.61 -11.84
CA LYS A 236 -6.69 10.00 -12.07
C LYS A 236 -6.83 10.99 -13.25
N TYR A 237 -5.92 11.92 -13.35
CA TYR A 237 -5.88 12.86 -14.48
C TYR A 237 -5.72 12.11 -15.81
N TYR A 238 -4.76 11.18 -15.90
CA TYR A 238 -4.56 10.39 -17.11
C TYR A 238 -5.69 9.39 -17.38
N ALA A 239 -6.35 8.89 -16.36
CA ALA A 239 -7.54 8.04 -16.53
C ALA A 239 -8.64 8.79 -17.31
N VAL A 240 -8.89 10.04 -16.95
CA VAL A 240 -9.88 10.88 -17.67
C VAL A 240 -9.47 11.09 -19.13
N LEU A 241 -8.19 11.35 -19.40
CA LEU A 241 -7.68 11.51 -20.77
C LEU A 241 -7.77 10.23 -21.60
N ALA A 242 -7.70 9.07 -20.95
CA ALA A 242 -7.80 7.75 -21.58
C ALA A 242 -9.23 7.19 -21.57
N ASP A 243 -10.24 8.01 -21.27
CA ASP A 243 -11.66 7.61 -21.17
C ASP A 243 -11.89 6.41 -20.22
N ILE A 244 -11.12 6.38 -19.13
CA ILE A 244 -11.25 5.38 -18.07
C ILE A 244 -11.94 6.03 -16.87
N ASP A 245 -12.96 5.34 -16.31
CA ASP A 245 -13.59 5.78 -15.05
C ASP A 245 -12.53 5.97 -13.94
N GLY A 246 -12.26 7.23 -13.63
CA GLY A 246 -11.28 7.61 -12.62
C GLY A 246 -11.56 6.98 -11.26
N ASP A 247 -12.81 6.70 -10.87
CA ASP A 247 -13.14 6.06 -9.60
C ASP A 247 -12.84 4.56 -9.59
N SER A 248 -12.68 3.99 -10.77
CA SER A 248 -12.25 2.60 -10.92
C SER A 248 -10.73 2.43 -10.86
N LEU A 249 -9.94 3.48 -11.12
CA LEU A 249 -8.50 3.39 -11.28
C LEU A 249 -7.73 3.84 -10.02
N SER A 250 -6.74 3.05 -9.66
CA SER A 250 -5.76 3.36 -8.61
C SER A 250 -4.43 2.65 -8.90
N PRO A 251 -3.32 3.01 -8.25
CA PRO A 251 -2.05 2.27 -8.39
C PRO A 251 -2.18 0.78 -8.06
N HIS A 252 -3.10 0.42 -7.15
CA HIS A 252 -3.37 -0.98 -6.83
C HIS A 252 -4.06 -1.73 -7.98
N VAL A 253 -4.95 -1.05 -8.72
CA VAL A 253 -5.62 -1.63 -9.90
C VAL A 253 -4.61 -1.88 -11.02
N LEU A 254 -3.67 -0.94 -11.28
CA LEU A 254 -2.58 -1.15 -12.23
C LEU A 254 -1.67 -2.32 -11.85
N ARG A 255 -1.31 -2.43 -10.57
CA ARG A 255 -0.55 -3.58 -10.07
C ARG A 255 -1.36 -4.89 -10.20
N HIS A 256 -2.67 -4.84 -10.02
CA HIS A 256 -3.54 -6.00 -10.24
C HIS A 256 -3.62 -6.36 -11.72
N ALA A 257 -3.72 -5.38 -12.62
CA ALA A 257 -3.67 -5.58 -14.06
C ALA A 257 -2.36 -6.27 -14.49
N PHE A 258 -1.20 -5.80 -13.99
CA PHE A 258 0.10 -6.50 -14.18
C PHE A 258 0.00 -7.98 -13.83
N ALA A 259 -0.49 -8.32 -12.64
CA ALA A 259 -0.58 -9.71 -12.19
C ALA A 259 -1.54 -10.53 -13.07
N THR A 260 -2.71 -9.97 -13.38
CA THR A 260 -3.74 -10.64 -14.17
C THR A 260 -3.30 -10.88 -15.61
N HIS A 261 -2.67 -9.87 -16.23
CA HIS A 261 -2.21 -9.99 -17.62
C HIS A 261 -1.08 -11.01 -17.74
N LEU A 262 -0.11 -11.03 -16.80
CA LEU A 262 0.91 -12.08 -16.77
C LEU A 262 0.31 -13.48 -16.68
N VAL A 263 -0.67 -13.70 -15.80
CA VAL A 263 -1.35 -14.99 -15.64
C VAL A 263 -2.14 -15.35 -16.90
N ASN A 264 -2.83 -14.40 -17.51
CA ASN A 264 -3.60 -14.61 -18.75
C ASN A 264 -2.69 -14.98 -19.91
N HIS A 265 -1.46 -14.49 -19.96
CA HIS A 265 -0.43 -14.86 -20.93
C HIS A 265 0.30 -16.17 -20.56
N GLY A 266 -0.12 -16.86 -19.49
CA GLY A 266 0.38 -18.18 -19.10
C GLY A 266 1.55 -18.20 -18.14
N ALA A 267 1.85 -17.06 -17.47
CA ALA A 267 2.83 -17.05 -16.39
C ALA A 267 2.34 -17.87 -15.18
N ASP A 268 3.25 -18.62 -14.58
CA ASP A 268 2.98 -19.36 -13.36
C ASP A 268 2.63 -18.40 -12.20
N LEU A 269 1.56 -18.70 -11.48
CA LEU A 269 1.07 -17.86 -10.38
C LEU A 269 2.13 -17.66 -9.28
N ARG A 270 2.98 -18.65 -9.01
CA ARG A 270 4.08 -18.54 -8.03
C ARG A 270 5.12 -17.53 -8.47
N VAL A 271 5.44 -17.50 -9.77
CA VAL A 271 6.35 -16.49 -10.34
C VAL A 271 5.77 -15.10 -10.18
N VAL A 272 4.49 -14.91 -10.48
CA VAL A 272 3.81 -13.63 -10.31
C VAL A 272 3.81 -13.20 -8.83
N GLN A 273 3.53 -14.11 -7.90
CA GLN A 273 3.61 -13.85 -6.45
C GLN A 273 5.01 -13.43 -6.00
N MET A 274 6.06 -14.05 -6.56
CA MET A 274 7.45 -13.68 -6.29
C MET A 274 7.77 -12.26 -6.79
N LEU A 275 7.40 -11.92 -8.02
CA LEU A 275 7.60 -10.58 -8.58
C LEU A 275 6.90 -9.53 -7.72
N LEU A 276 5.71 -9.83 -7.22
CA LEU A 276 4.93 -8.97 -6.35
C LEU A 276 5.48 -8.85 -4.91
N GLY A 277 6.40 -9.73 -4.50
CA GLY A 277 6.99 -9.72 -3.15
C GLY A 277 5.98 -10.12 -2.07
N HIS A 278 5.27 -11.24 -2.27
CA HIS A 278 4.45 -11.88 -1.24
C HIS A 278 5.37 -12.67 -0.29
N SER A 279 5.24 -12.41 1.02
CA SER A 279 6.21 -12.77 2.05
C SER A 279 6.27 -14.25 2.44
N ASP A 280 5.37 -15.10 1.98
CA ASP A 280 5.25 -16.51 2.42
C ASP A 280 6.15 -17.51 1.66
N LEU A 281 6.88 -17.05 0.66
CA LEU A 281 7.84 -17.90 -0.04
C LEU A 281 9.25 -17.47 0.35
N SER A 282 10.01 -18.38 0.94
CA SER A 282 11.41 -18.19 1.36
C SER A 282 12.27 -17.73 0.18
N THR A 283 12.45 -16.44 0.05
CA THR A 283 13.03 -15.76 -1.12
C THR A 283 14.56 -15.72 -1.12
N THR A 284 15.21 -16.29 -0.11
CA THR A 284 16.66 -16.17 0.07
C THR A 284 17.50 -16.94 -0.96
N GLN A 285 16.92 -17.87 -1.71
CA GLN A 285 17.65 -18.69 -2.70
C GLN A 285 17.57 -18.20 -4.16
N ILE A 286 16.85 -17.10 -4.44
CA ILE A 286 16.48 -16.73 -5.83
C ILE A 286 17.40 -15.66 -6.44
N TYR A 287 18.40 -15.20 -5.71
CA TYR A 287 19.26 -14.08 -6.16
C TYR A 287 20.54 -14.49 -6.90
N THR A 288 20.62 -15.73 -7.37
CA THR A 288 21.71 -16.13 -8.26
C THR A 288 21.56 -15.50 -9.65
N HIS A 289 22.66 -15.32 -10.36
CA HIS A 289 22.66 -14.79 -11.74
C HIS A 289 21.70 -15.59 -12.66
N VAL A 290 21.62 -16.91 -12.48
CA VAL A 290 20.74 -17.82 -13.23
C VAL A 290 19.26 -17.51 -12.95
N ALA A 291 18.90 -17.16 -11.73
CA ALA A 291 17.52 -16.82 -11.38
C ALA A 291 17.07 -15.48 -11.97
N LYS A 292 17.96 -14.49 -12.03
CA LYS A 292 17.69 -13.18 -12.67
C LYS A 292 17.38 -13.36 -14.15
N GLU A 293 18.21 -14.10 -14.85
CA GLU A 293 18.06 -14.37 -16.29
C GLU A 293 16.75 -15.12 -16.58
N ARG A 294 16.41 -16.10 -15.73
CA ARG A 294 15.14 -16.83 -15.83
C ARG A 294 13.93 -15.92 -15.61
N LEU A 295 13.97 -15.04 -14.63
CA LEU A 295 12.89 -14.09 -14.37
C LEU A 295 12.74 -13.09 -15.53
N LYS A 296 13.83 -12.64 -16.11
CA LYS A 296 13.83 -11.75 -17.28
C LYS A 296 13.16 -12.42 -18.47
N ARG A 297 13.56 -13.64 -18.83
CA ARG A 297 12.94 -14.43 -19.91
C ARG A 297 11.46 -14.71 -19.68
N LEU A 298 11.05 -14.97 -18.45
CA LEU A 298 9.65 -15.14 -18.09
C LEU A 298 8.86 -13.84 -18.26
N HIS A 299 9.44 -12.72 -17.84
CA HIS A 299 8.84 -11.40 -18.04
C HIS A 299 8.70 -11.08 -19.52
N GLU A 300 9.78 -11.19 -20.31
CA GLU A 300 9.78 -10.97 -21.75
C GLU A 300 8.77 -11.85 -22.49
N ARG A 301 8.60 -13.09 -22.05
CA ARG A 301 7.68 -14.05 -22.70
C ARG A 301 6.21 -13.82 -22.39
N PHE A 302 5.89 -13.37 -21.18
CA PHE A 302 4.52 -13.35 -20.67
C PHE A 302 3.98 -11.96 -20.36
N HIS A 303 4.81 -10.94 -20.29
CA HIS A 303 4.34 -9.58 -20.08
C HIS A 303 3.99 -8.91 -21.41
N PRO A 304 2.82 -8.24 -21.55
CA PRO A 304 2.40 -7.59 -22.82
C PRO A 304 3.38 -6.53 -23.35
N ARG A 305 4.27 -6.06 -22.48
CA ARG A 305 5.34 -5.08 -22.80
C ARG A 305 6.72 -5.58 -22.32
N GLY A 306 6.92 -6.87 -22.31
CA GLY A 306 8.15 -7.54 -21.94
C GLY A 306 9.25 -7.42 -22.97
#